data_55a3e25928da82c5523d98cc44f798ab
#
_entry.id   55a3e25928da82c5523d98cc44f798ab
#
_cell.length_a   1.000
_cell.length_b   1.000
_cell.length_c   1.000
_cell.angle_alpha   90.00
_cell.angle_beta   90.00
_cell.angle_gamma   90.00
#
_symmetry.space_group_name_H-M   'P 1'
#
loop_
_entity.id
_entity.type
_entity.pdbx_description
1 polymer ?
#
loop_
_entity_poly.entity_id
_entity_poly.type
_entity_poly.pdbx_seq_one_letter_code
_entity_poly.pdbx_strand_id
1 'polypeptide(L)'
;TALLITHYGSSDPDTRALTLDVITREAKETFPQFEVREAYISPIVRRRLEKQGVHKDSPVDALLKLRSEGYSHVLIQSTTLIEGSEMTSVRRDAESVKPFFKEIKVGNPLLYTVEDCEKVIEILTQEQPGKKEDVIYVGHGNQLPSTATYAMLDYMMKAHGLKNFHVSTIEGYPTLDATLAQLKETRPKQVTLIPLLLVCGNHTKEDIVGVWKPEMEKAGYQANVRMQGLGEQPAIRKLYMEHIEALLK
;
A
#
# COMPACT_ATOMS: atom_id res chain seq x y z
N THR A 1 -6.75 24.62 -8.40
CA THR A 1 -6.11 23.30 -8.35
C THR A 1 -6.93 22.37 -7.49
N ALA A 2 -7.09 21.12 -7.89
CA ALA A 2 -7.66 20.06 -7.08
C ALA A 2 -6.61 18.99 -6.78
N LEU A 3 -6.85 18.22 -5.70
CA LEU A 3 -6.06 17.07 -5.31
C LEU A 3 -6.99 15.84 -5.32
N LEU A 4 -6.67 14.85 -6.15
CA LEU A 4 -7.36 13.58 -6.21
C LEU A 4 -6.53 12.49 -5.55
N ILE A 5 -7.05 11.93 -4.46
CA ILE A 5 -6.47 10.76 -3.81
C ILE A 5 -7.10 9.52 -4.43
N THR A 6 -6.29 8.63 -4.99
CA THR A 6 -6.78 7.38 -5.56
C THR A 6 -6.40 6.20 -4.67
N HIS A 7 -7.41 5.42 -4.28
CA HIS A 7 -7.26 4.21 -3.50
C HIS A 7 -7.61 2.99 -4.35
N TYR A 8 -6.96 1.85 -4.11
CA TYR A 8 -7.49 0.59 -4.66
C TYR A 8 -8.94 0.41 -4.21
N GLY A 9 -9.18 0.64 -2.93
CA GLY A 9 -10.49 0.62 -2.30
C GLY A 9 -10.67 -0.55 -1.34
N SER A 10 -11.69 -0.43 -0.49
CA SER A 10 -12.18 -1.49 0.39
C SER A 10 -13.69 -1.41 0.51
N SER A 11 -14.38 -2.55 0.46
CA SER A 11 -15.81 -2.62 0.72
C SER A 11 -16.16 -2.80 2.21
N ASP A 12 -15.16 -3.02 3.05
CA ASP A 12 -15.31 -3.12 4.51
C ASP A 12 -15.31 -1.73 5.14
N PRO A 13 -16.39 -1.32 5.84
CA PRO A 13 -16.49 0.03 6.41
C PRO A 13 -15.48 0.27 7.54
N ASP A 14 -15.18 -0.72 8.36
CA ASP A 14 -14.25 -0.58 9.49
C ASP A 14 -12.81 -0.42 8.97
N THR A 15 -12.44 -1.20 7.97
CA THR A 15 -11.14 -1.08 7.30
C THR A 15 -10.97 0.30 6.64
N ARG A 16 -12.01 0.83 5.97
CA ARG A 16 -11.96 2.18 5.39
C ARG A 16 -11.76 3.25 6.46
N ALA A 17 -12.56 3.18 7.54
CA ALA A 17 -12.51 4.16 8.62
C ALA A 17 -11.15 4.25 9.31
N LEU A 18 -10.42 3.13 9.38
CA LEU A 18 -9.09 3.06 9.98
C LEU A 18 -7.95 3.47 9.02
N THR A 19 -8.19 3.50 7.72
CA THR A 19 -7.13 3.66 6.71
C THR A 19 -7.46 4.72 5.65
N LEU A 20 -8.25 4.37 4.65
CA LEU A 20 -8.49 5.20 3.46
C LEU A 20 -9.15 6.53 3.80
N ASP A 21 -10.17 6.51 4.66
CA ASP A 21 -10.88 7.72 5.09
C ASP A 21 -9.97 8.63 5.91
N VAL A 22 -9.05 8.04 6.70
CA VAL A 22 -8.05 8.81 7.47
C VAL A 22 -7.07 9.50 6.52
N ILE A 23 -6.53 8.80 5.52
CA ILE A 23 -5.61 9.37 4.54
C ILE A 23 -6.26 10.54 3.79
N THR A 24 -7.50 10.35 3.32
CA THR A 24 -8.24 11.41 2.62
C THR A 24 -8.51 12.61 3.52
N ARG A 25 -8.86 12.39 4.80
CA ARG A 25 -9.05 13.46 5.78
C ARG A 25 -7.75 14.21 6.06
N GLU A 26 -6.65 13.51 6.32
CA GLU A 26 -5.33 14.13 6.54
C GLU A 26 -4.87 14.94 5.33
N ALA A 27 -5.15 14.47 4.10
CA ALA A 27 -4.88 15.24 2.89
C ALA A 27 -5.68 16.57 2.85
N LYS A 28 -6.96 16.56 3.26
CA LYS A 28 -7.78 17.78 3.37
C LYS A 28 -7.24 18.74 4.41
N GLU A 29 -6.79 18.23 5.54
CA GLU A 29 -6.23 19.04 6.64
C GLU A 29 -4.86 19.61 6.29
N THR A 30 -4.01 18.82 5.60
CA THR A 30 -2.65 19.24 5.22
C THR A 30 -2.66 20.22 4.05
N PHE A 31 -3.59 20.09 3.12
CA PHE A 31 -3.68 20.89 1.90
C PHE A 31 -5.03 21.64 1.78
N PRO A 32 -5.36 22.51 2.75
CA PRO A 32 -6.66 23.19 2.78
C PRO A 32 -6.89 24.16 1.61
N GLN A 33 -5.83 24.49 0.88
CA GLN A 33 -5.90 25.34 -0.33
C GLN A 33 -6.41 24.60 -1.55
N PHE A 34 -6.53 23.25 -1.52
CA PHE A 34 -7.00 22.42 -2.63
C PHE A 34 -8.39 21.86 -2.35
N GLU A 35 -9.17 21.71 -3.42
CA GLU A 35 -10.32 20.82 -3.39
C GLU A 35 -9.82 19.39 -3.38
N VAL A 36 -10.02 18.66 -2.29
CA VAL A 36 -9.56 17.27 -2.13
C VAL A 36 -10.72 16.31 -2.37
N ARG A 37 -10.56 15.45 -3.35
CA ARG A 37 -11.49 14.37 -3.71
C ARG A 37 -10.80 13.02 -3.60
N GLU A 38 -11.60 11.96 -3.50
CA GLU A 38 -11.10 10.58 -3.57
C GLU A 38 -11.77 9.82 -4.70
N ALA A 39 -11.08 8.82 -5.22
CA ALA A 39 -11.59 7.87 -6.19
C ALA A 39 -11.08 6.45 -5.90
N TYR A 40 -11.84 5.45 -6.28
CA TYR A 40 -11.49 4.04 -6.10
C TYR A 40 -11.14 3.39 -7.43
N ILE A 41 -9.94 2.80 -7.51
CA ILE A 41 -9.41 2.17 -8.72
C ILE A 41 -10.19 0.89 -9.04
N SER A 42 -10.45 0.03 -8.04
CA SER A 42 -11.07 -1.28 -8.24
C SER A 42 -12.54 -1.20 -8.63
N PRO A 43 -12.94 -1.61 -9.84
CA PRO A 43 -14.34 -1.67 -10.24
C PRO A 43 -15.14 -2.71 -9.44
N ILE A 44 -14.48 -3.76 -8.95
CA ILE A 44 -15.11 -4.79 -8.11
C ILE A 44 -15.51 -4.19 -6.78
N VAL A 45 -14.60 -3.45 -6.14
CA VAL A 45 -14.88 -2.78 -4.86
C VAL A 45 -15.99 -1.74 -5.03
N ARG A 46 -15.92 -0.90 -6.08
CA ARG A 46 -16.96 0.11 -6.35
C ARG A 46 -18.34 -0.54 -6.52
N ARG A 47 -18.44 -1.63 -7.28
CA ARG A 47 -19.73 -2.38 -7.44
C ARG A 47 -20.23 -3.00 -6.13
N ARG A 48 -19.34 -3.45 -5.24
CA ARG A 48 -19.74 -3.96 -3.91
C ARG A 48 -20.26 -2.84 -3.03
N LEU A 49 -19.61 -1.68 -3.06
CA LEU A 49 -20.03 -0.50 -2.31
C LEU A 49 -21.38 0.04 -2.80
N GLU A 50 -21.61 0.06 -4.11
CA GLU A 50 -22.89 0.47 -4.70
C GLU A 50 -24.06 -0.38 -4.18
N LYS A 51 -23.86 -1.70 -4.01
CA LYS A 51 -24.85 -2.59 -3.38
C LYS A 51 -25.09 -2.29 -1.91
N GLN A 52 -24.16 -1.60 -1.25
CA GLN A 52 -24.28 -1.14 0.14
C GLN A 52 -24.84 0.30 0.23
N GLY A 53 -25.21 0.91 -0.91
CA GLY A 53 -25.67 2.30 -0.96
C GLY A 53 -24.53 3.33 -0.85
N VAL A 54 -23.27 2.91 -1.03
CA VAL A 54 -22.09 3.79 -0.97
C VAL A 54 -21.53 3.97 -2.37
N HIS A 55 -21.59 5.20 -2.88
CA HIS A 55 -21.05 5.53 -4.19
C HIS A 55 -19.59 5.99 -4.08
N LYS A 56 -18.71 5.45 -4.93
CA LYS A 56 -17.33 5.89 -5.12
C LYS A 56 -17.03 6.00 -6.62
N ASP A 57 -16.49 7.14 -7.00
CA ASP A 57 -16.09 7.40 -8.40
C ASP A 57 -14.89 6.55 -8.83
N SER A 58 -14.81 6.25 -10.12
CA SER A 58 -13.53 5.84 -10.71
C SER A 58 -12.60 7.05 -10.83
N PRO A 59 -11.28 6.85 -11.02
CA PRO A 59 -10.36 7.96 -11.26
C PRO A 59 -10.79 8.85 -12.43
N VAL A 60 -11.25 8.27 -13.56
CA VAL A 60 -11.75 9.02 -14.71
C VAL A 60 -13.00 9.82 -14.39
N ASP A 61 -13.99 9.20 -13.72
CA ASP A 61 -15.22 9.89 -13.33
C ASP A 61 -14.95 11.08 -12.41
N ALA A 62 -14.08 10.89 -11.41
CA ALA A 62 -13.69 11.95 -10.50
C ALA A 62 -12.97 13.11 -11.22
N LEU A 63 -12.07 12.80 -12.16
CA LEU A 63 -11.38 13.80 -12.98
C LEU A 63 -12.35 14.58 -13.83
N LEU A 64 -13.28 13.92 -14.55
CA LEU A 64 -14.27 14.58 -15.38
C LEU A 64 -15.22 15.46 -14.55
N LYS A 65 -15.62 15.02 -13.36
CA LYS A 65 -16.40 15.85 -12.44
C LYS A 65 -15.64 17.11 -12.01
N LEU A 66 -14.37 16.96 -11.58
CA LEU A 66 -13.50 18.09 -11.26
C LEU A 66 -13.39 19.07 -12.43
N ARG A 67 -13.26 18.55 -13.65
CA ARG A 67 -13.19 19.40 -14.86
C ARG A 67 -14.48 20.15 -15.07
N SER A 68 -15.65 19.51 -14.92
CA SER A 68 -16.96 20.15 -15.08
C SER A 68 -17.22 21.25 -14.02
N GLU A 69 -16.62 21.11 -12.85
CA GLU A 69 -16.66 22.12 -11.77
C GLU A 69 -15.65 23.26 -11.95
N GLY A 70 -14.88 23.26 -13.05
CA GLY A 70 -13.96 24.35 -13.42
C GLY A 70 -12.51 24.15 -12.98
N TYR A 71 -12.15 23.03 -12.35
CA TYR A 71 -10.75 22.76 -12.01
C TYR A 71 -9.96 22.41 -13.27
N SER A 72 -8.89 23.15 -13.53
CA SER A 72 -8.02 22.98 -14.71
C SER A 72 -6.65 22.40 -14.38
N HIS A 73 -6.26 22.37 -13.12
CA HIS A 73 -5.02 21.79 -12.61
C HIS A 73 -5.37 20.73 -11.57
N VAL A 74 -4.85 19.54 -11.75
CA VAL A 74 -5.11 18.41 -10.83
C VAL A 74 -3.80 17.72 -10.47
N LEU A 75 -3.62 17.52 -9.17
CA LEU A 75 -2.59 16.63 -8.62
C LEU A 75 -3.28 15.31 -8.27
N ILE A 76 -2.68 14.19 -8.64
CA ILE A 76 -3.20 12.86 -8.35
C ILE A 76 -2.16 12.14 -7.47
N GLN A 77 -2.57 11.71 -6.28
CA GLN A 77 -1.76 10.84 -5.43
C GLN A 77 -2.46 9.51 -5.24
N SER A 78 -1.81 8.44 -5.66
CA SER A 78 -2.28 7.09 -5.38
C SER A 78 -1.72 6.58 -4.06
N THR A 79 -2.52 5.81 -3.34
CA THR A 79 -2.10 5.14 -2.10
C THR A 79 -1.61 3.70 -2.34
N THR A 80 -1.24 3.38 -3.57
CA THR A 80 -0.59 2.12 -3.92
C THR A 80 0.82 2.03 -3.32
N LEU A 81 1.29 0.81 -3.09
CA LEU A 81 2.62 0.58 -2.52
C LEU A 81 3.73 0.57 -3.57
N ILE A 82 3.47 0.00 -4.73
CA ILE A 82 4.47 -0.23 -5.79
C ILE A 82 3.99 0.31 -7.13
N GLU A 83 4.91 0.49 -8.08
CA GLU A 83 4.62 0.83 -9.48
C GLU A 83 4.11 -0.41 -10.24
N GLY A 84 2.92 -0.90 -9.82
CA GLY A 84 2.27 -2.09 -10.38
C GLY A 84 1.11 -1.76 -11.32
N SER A 85 0.23 -2.74 -11.51
CA SER A 85 -0.94 -2.64 -12.39
C SER A 85 -1.89 -1.50 -12.01
N GLU A 86 -2.06 -1.26 -10.71
CA GLU A 86 -2.92 -0.18 -10.19
C GLU A 86 -2.36 1.19 -10.57
N MET A 87 -1.04 1.42 -10.40
CA MET A 87 -0.41 2.67 -10.83
C MET A 87 -0.46 2.85 -12.35
N THR A 88 -0.24 1.78 -13.11
CA THR A 88 -0.40 1.79 -14.56
C THR A 88 -1.82 2.23 -14.95
N SER A 89 -2.83 1.73 -14.25
CA SER A 89 -4.22 2.14 -14.46
C SER A 89 -4.44 3.62 -14.16
N VAL A 90 -3.96 4.11 -13.02
CA VAL A 90 -4.09 5.53 -12.64
C VAL A 90 -3.40 6.44 -13.65
N ARG A 91 -2.19 6.11 -14.09
CA ARG A 91 -1.45 6.90 -15.09
C ARG A 91 -2.16 6.90 -16.44
N ARG A 92 -2.68 5.76 -16.89
CA ARG A 92 -3.47 5.65 -18.12
C ARG A 92 -4.76 6.47 -18.02
N ASP A 93 -5.46 6.40 -16.90
CA ASP A 93 -6.71 7.13 -16.69
C ASP A 93 -6.44 8.66 -16.69
N ALA A 94 -5.37 9.11 -16.04
CA ALA A 94 -4.94 10.51 -16.09
C ALA A 94 -4.60 10.96 -17.51
N GLU A 95 -3.85 10.18 -18.26
CA GLU A 95 -3.46 10.51 -19.63
C GLU A 95 -4.68 10.56 -20.58
N SER A 96 -5.68 9.70 -20.37
CA SER A 96 -6.89 9.66 -21.18
C SER A 96 -7.72 10.95 -21.16
N VAL A 97 -7.68 11.69 -20.04
CA VAL A 97 -8.43 12.94 -19.85
C VAL A 97 -7.54 14.18 -19.86
N LYS A 98 -6.24 14.03 -19.94
CA LYS A 98 -5.25 15.11 -19.93
C LYS A 98 -5.54 16.27 -20.92
N PRO A 99 -6.03 16.01 -22.16
CA PRO A 99 -6.37 17.09 -23.08
C PRO A 99 -7.43 18.08 -22.58
N PHE A 100 -8.23 17.70 -21.58
CA PHE A 100 -9.25 18.56 -21.00
C PHE A 100 -8.71 19.48 -19.89
N PHE A 101 -7.49 19.27 -19.45
CA PHE A 101 -6.87 20.02 -18.33
C PHE A 101 -5.68 20.87 -18.83
N LYS A 102 -5.36 21.89 -18.08
CA LYS A 102 -4.11 22.65 -18.27
C LYS A 102 -2.91 21.86 -17.76
N GLU A 103 -3.10 21.18 -16.63
CA GLU A 103 -2.07 20.35 -16.02
C GLU A 103 -2.69 19.20 -15.23
N ILE A 104 -2.11 18.01 -15.39
CA ILE A 104 -2.30 16.86 -14.51
C ILE A 104 -0.91 16.36 -14.12
N LYS A 105 -0.62 16.31 -12.83
CA LYS A 105 0.57 15.67 -12.28
C LYS A 105 0.16 14.42 -11.51
N VAL A 106 0.87 13.31 -11.71
CA VAL A 106 0.62 12.04 -11.02
C VAL A 106 1.80 11.72 -10.13
N GLY A 107 1.54 11.60 -8.83
CA GLY A 107 2.53 11.22 -7.82
C GLY A 107 2.93 9.74 -7.92
N ASN A 108 4.03 9.43 -7.26
CA ASN A 108 4.60 8.10 -7.24
C ASN A 108 3.96 7.24 -6.13
N PRO A 109 3.99 5.90 -6.24
CA PRO A 109 3.58 5.00 -5.17
C PRO A 109 4.53 5.09 -3.97
N LEU A 110 4.17 4.45 -2.85
CA LEU A 110 4.92 4.53 -1.61
C LEU A 110 6.38 4.04 -1.73
N LEU A 111 6.60 2.93 -2.40
CA LEU A 111 7.92 2.29 -2.59
C LEU A 111 8.43 2.54 -4.02
N TYR A 112 8.78 3.78 -4.32
CA TYR A 112 9.17 4.16 -5.68
C TYR A 112 10.67 4.40 -5.81
N THR A 113 11.25 5.21 -4.93
CA THR A 113 12.68 5.50 -4.91
C THR A 113 13.39 4.67 -3.85
N VAL A 114 14.73 4.61 -3.92
CA VAL A 114 15.53 4.02 -2.84
C VAL A 114 15.30 4.77 -1.52
N GLU A 115 15.21 6.10 -1.57
CA GLU A 115 14.94 6.93 -0.39
C GLU A 115 13.56 6.60 0.23
N ASP A 116 12.54 6.40 -0.58
CA ASP A 116 11.21 5.97 -0.10
C ASP A 116 11.30 4.62 0.62
N CYS A 117 12.03 3.66 0.03
CA CYS A 117 12.25 2.35 0.64
C CYS A 117 13.00 2.46 1.97
N GLU A 118 14.03 3.31 2.07
CA GLU A 118 14.75 3.56 3.33
C GLU A 118 13.82 4.11 4.42
N LYS A 119 12.99 5.11 4.10
CA LYS A 119 12.01 5.67 5.03
C LYS A 119 11.00 4.62 5.51
N VAL A 120 10.52 3.78 4.60
CA VAL A 120 9.58 2.70 4.93
C VAL A 120 10.27 1.64 5.80
N ILE A 121 11.49 1.24 5.49
CA ILE A 121 12.27 0.30 6.32
C ILE A 121 12.42 0.85 7.74
N GLU A 122 12.79 2.12 7.89
CA GLU A 122 12.92 2.76 9.20
C GLU A 122 11.62 2.65 10.00
N ILE A 123 10.47 2.92 9.38
CA ILE A 123 9.16 2.82 10.03
C ILE A 123 8.84 1.38 10.42
N LEU A 124 9.02 0.43 9.50
CA LEU A 124 8.67 -0.98 9.72
C LEU A 124 9.55 -1.67 10.76
N THR A 125 10.76 -1.17 10.98
CA THR A 125 11.74 -1.80 11.86
C THR A 125 12.00 -1.02 13.16
N GLN A 126 11.15 -0.05 13.49
CA GLN A 126 11.23 0.70 14.76
C GLN A 126 11.10 -0.20 15.98
N GLU A 127 10.17 -1.15 15.94
CA GLU A 127 10.02 -2.16 16.97
C GLU A 127 10.90 -3.36 16.65
N GLN A 128 11.92 -3.58 17.44
CA GLN A 128 12.79 -4.75 17.29
C GLN A 128 12.09 -6.00 17.82
N PRO A 129 12.13 -7.12 17.07
CA PRO A 129 11.54 -8.37 17.54
C PRO A 129 12.26 -8.89 18.78
N GLY A 130 11.55 -9.73 19.50
CA GLY A 130 12.08 -10.39 20.69
C GLY A 130 13.26 -11.31 20.40
N LYS A 131 13.94 -11.76 21.44
CA LYS A 131 15.03 -12.73 21.30
C LYS A 131 14.51 -14.03 20.69
N LYS A 132 15.10 -14.46 19.57
CA LYS A 132 14.67 -15.63 18.77
C LYS A 132 13.29 -15.47 18.11
N GLU A 133 12.93 -14.28 17.78
CA GLU A 133 11.76 -13.93 16.99
C GLU A 133 12.20 -13.27 15.68
N ASP A 134 11.57 -13.67 14.57
CA ASP A 134 11.67 -12.99 13.30
C ASP A 134 10.32 -12.39 12.90
N VAL A 135 10.37 -11.25 12.22
CA VAL A 135 9.19 -10.57 11.67
C VAL A 135 9.17 -10.77 10.16
N ILE A 136 8.02 -11.15 9.63
CA ILE A 136 7.82 -11.37 8.20
C ILE A 136 6.71 -10.43 7.72
N TYR A 137 7.08 -9.46 6.91
CA TYR A 137 6.16 -8.60 6.18
C TYR A 137 5.71 -9.28 4.91
N VAL A 138 4.40 -9.53 4.79
CA VAL A 138 3.81 -10.27 3.67
C VAL A 138 3.02 -9.31 2.78
N GLY A 139 3.58 -8.98 1.61
CA GLY A 139 2.92 -8.21 0.57
C GLY A 139 2.07 -9.09 -0.36
N HIS A 140 1.25 -8.47 -1.19
CA HIS A 140 0.48 -9.20 -2.20
C HIS A 140 1.43 -9.78 -3.26
N GLY A 141 2.29 -8.96 -3.82
CA GLY A 141 3.10 -9.32 -4.96
C GLY A 141 2.30 -9.38 -6.26
N ASN A 142 2.96 -9.70 -7.35
CA ASN A 142 2.36 -9.93 -8.66
C ASN A 142 3.34 -10.68 -9.58
N GLN A 143 2.91 -11.01 -10.79
CA GLN A 143 3.73 -11.68 -11.81
C GLN A 143 4.41 -10.70 -12.76
N LEU A 144 4.39 -9.39 -12.46
CA LEU A 144 5.02 -8.34 -13.25
C LEU A 144 6.42 -7.98 -12.69
N PRO A 145 7.27 -7.30 -13.48
CA PRO A 145 8.58 -6.85 -13.01
C PRO A 145 8.54 -6.01 -11.71
N SER A 146 7.45 -5.29 -11.46
CA SER A 146 7.25 -4.49 -10.25
C SER A 146 7.30 -5.29 -8.94
N THR A 147 7.08 -6.62 -8.98
CA THR A 147 7.24 -7.50 -7.83
C THR A 147 8.67 -7.48 -7.26
N ALA A 148 9.67 -7.13 -8.09
CA ALA A 148 11.07 -6.99 -7.67
C ALA A 148 11.28 -5.97 -6.53
N THR A 149 10.37 -5.02 -6.37
CA THR A 149 10.40 -4.04 -5.27
C THR A 149 10.39 -4.72 -3.90
N TYR A 150 9.64 -5.81 -3.74
CA TYR A 150 9.59 -6.57 -2.49
C TYR A 150 10.93 -7.26 -2.19
N ALA A 151 11.56 -7.86 -3.22
CA ALA A 151 12.88 -8.46 -3.08
C ALA A 151 13.96 -7.42 -2.78
N MET A 152 13.87 -6.23 -3.39
CA MET A 152 14.76 -5.10 -3.09
C MET A 152 14.61 -4.66 -1.63
N LEU A 153 13.38 -4.54 -1.13
CA LEU A 153 13.12 -4.15 0.24
C LEU A 153 13.70 -5.17 1.23
N ASP A 154 13.52 -6.47 0.96
CA ASP A 154 14.11 -7.56 1.76
C ASP A 154 15.64 -7.50 1.76
N TYR A 155 16.26 -7.32 0.59
CA TYR A 155 17.69 -7.16 0.46
C TYR A 155 18.22 -5.95 1.24
N MET A 156 17.56 -4.79 1.13
CA MET A 156 17.95 -3.57 1.84
C MET A 156 17.92 -3.77 3.36
N MET A 157 16.88 -4.44 3.88
CA MET A 157 16.82 -4.78 5.32
C MET A 157 18.04 -5.61 5.73
N LYS A 158 18.42 -6.64 4.95
CA LYS A 158 19.61 -7.46 5.23
C LYS A 158 20.90 -6.65 5.14
N ALA A 159 21.03 -5.75 4.15
CA ALA A 159 22.18 -4.87 4.00
C ALA A 159 22.36 -3.93 5.20
N HIS A 160 21.27 -3.53 5.85
CA HIS A 160 21.28 -2.76 7.11
C HIS A 160 21.51 -3.63 8.36
N GLY A 161 21.78 -4.92 8.21
CA GLY A 161 21.98 -5.82 9.34
C GLY A 161 20.71 -6.27 10.04
N LEU A 162 19.53 -5.96 9.50
CA LEU A 162 18.22 -6.32 10.04
C LEU A 162 17.87 -7.77 9.64
N LYS A 163 18.69 -8.73 10.10
CA LYS A 163 18.64 -10.13 9.66
C LYS A 163 17.34 -10.86 10.04
N ASN A 164 16.68 -10.42 11.10
CA ASN A 164 15.44 -10.99 11.65
C ASN A 164 14.17 -10.30 11.14
N PHE A 165 14.30 -9.44 10.12
CA PHE A 165 13.17 -8.90 9.36
C PHE A 165 13.19 -9.48 7.94
N HIS A 166 12.05 -9.91 7.45
CA HIS A 166 11.89 -10.50 6.13
C HIS A 166 10.74 -9.84 5.39
N VAL A 167 10.87 -9.75 4.08
CA VAL A 167 9.77 -9.36 3.19
C VAL A 167 9.45 -10.53 2.27
N SER A 168 8.19 -10.83 2.16
CA SER A 168 7.69 -11.91 1.33
C SER A 168 6.42 -11.51 0.59
N THR A 169 5.93 -12.35 -0.30
CA THR A 169 4.73 -12.08 -1.10
C THR A 169 3.84 -13.30 -1.24
N ILE A 170 2.53 -13.04 -1.42
CA ILE A 170 1.54 -14.08 -1.67
C ILE A 170 1.66 -14.62 -3.11
N GLU A 171 1.77 -13.73 -4.09
CA GLU A 171 1.73 -14.07 -5.53
C GLU A 171 3.00 -13.71 -6.31
N GLY A 172 4.05 -13.21 -5.65
CA GLY A 172 5.25 -12.72 -6.31
C GLY A 172 6.53 -13.34 -5.76
N TYR A 173 7.55 -12.51 -5.61
CA TYR A 173 8.83 -12.88 -5.03
C TYR A 173 9.29 -11.79 -4.04
N PRO A 174 9.86 -12.14 -2.86
CA PRO A 174 10.16 -13.49 -2.35
C PRO A 174 8.91 -14.34 -2.07
N THR A 175 9.02 -15.65 -2.35
CA THR A 175 7.96 -16.62 -2.06
C THR A 175 7.98 -17.09 -0.61
N LEU A 176 6.94 -17.82 -0.19
CA LEU A 176 6.93 -18.52 1.10
C LEU A 176 8.13 -19.45 1.26
N ASP A 177 8.46 -20.25 0.23
CA ASP A 177 9.62 -21.16 0.27
C ASP A 177 10.94 -20.41 0.40
N ALA A 178 11.11 -19.29 -0.30
CA ALA A 178 12.28 -18.43 -0.17
C ALA A 178 12.42 -17.88 1.27
N THR A 179 11.32 -17.48 1.87
CA THR A 179 11.29 -17.01 3.27
C THR A 179 11.61 -18.14 4.25
N LEU A 180 11.04 -19.33 4.06
CA LEU A 180 11.38 -20.50 4.87
C LEU A 180 12.87 -20.86 4.78
N ALA A 181 13.50 -20.68 3.61
CA ALA A 181 14.94 -20.87 3.46
C ALA A 181 15.75 -19.84 4.27
N GLN A 182 15.35 -18.58 4.28
CA GLN A 182 16.00 -17.53 5.10
C GLN A 182 15.87 -17.81 6.60
N LEU A 183 14.71 -18.30 7.07
CA LEU A 183 14.50 -18.63 8.47
C LEU A 183 15.43 -19.76 8.98
N LYS A 184 15.93 -20.61 8.09
CA LYS A 184 16.94 -21.63 8.46
C LYS A 184 18.28 -21.01 8.84
N GLU A 185 18.59 -19.80 8.37
CA GLU A 185 19.80 -19.07 8.74
C GLU A 185 19.67 -18.38 10.12
N THR A 186 18.55 -17.71 10.34
CA THR A 186 18.29 -16.98 11.61
C THR A 186 17.87 -17.90 12.74
N ARG A 187 17.22 -19.03 12.43
CA ARG A 187 16.75 -20.06 13.37
C ARG A 187 15.91 -19.48 14.52
N PRO A 188 14.85 -18.72 14.21
CA PRO A 188 13.96 -18.23 15.23
C PRO A 188 13.17 -19.37 15.86
N LYS A 189 12.62 -19.16 17.07
CA LYS A 189 11.61 -20.05 17.65
C LYS A 189 10.20 -19.60 17.29
N GLN A 190 10.05 -18.30 17.06
CA GLN A 190 8.79 -17.62 16.82
C GLN A 190 8.91 -16.72 15.58
N VAL A 191 7.83 -16.64 14.83
CA VAL A 191 7.68 -15.70 13.73
C VAL A 191 6.41 -14.87 13.94
N THR A 192 6.48 -13.59 13.57
CA THR A 192 5.31 -12.70 13.55
C THR A 192 5.06 -12.28 12.12
N LEU A 193 3.89 -12.66 11.59
CA LEU A 193 3.42 -12.31 10.25
C LEU A 193 2.69 -10.98 10.31
N ILE A 194 3.09 -10.03 9.47
CA ILE A 194 2.47 -8.70 9.38
C ILE A 194 2.16 -8.41 7.91
N PRO A 195 0.94 -8.02 7.54
CA PRO A 195 0.63 -7.61 6.18
C PRO A 195 1.45 -6.40 5.74
N LEU A 196 2.12 -6.49 4.59
CA LEU A 196 2.71 -5.35 3.88
C LEU A 196 1.70 -4.85 2.84
N LEU A 197 0.57 -4.38 3.35
CA LEU A 197 -0.59 -3.92 2.58
C LEU A 197 -1.13 -2.64 3.20
N LEU A 198 -1.69 -1.76 2.39
CA LEU A 198 -2.30 -0.53 2.90
C LEU A 198 -3.49 -0.83 3.81
N VAL A 199 -4.32 -1.78 3.40
CA VAL A 199 -5.53 -2.23 4.11
C VAL A 199 -5.48 -3.72 4.40
N CYS A 200 -6.06 -4.15 5.50
CA CYS A 200 -6.20 -5.56 5.87
C CYS A 200 -7.67 -5.96 5.83
N GLY A 201 -8.13 -6.43 4.69
CA GLY A 201 -9.48 -6.94 4.49
C GLY A 201 -9.58 -8.46 4.72
N ASN A 202 -10.76 -9.03 4.42
CA ASN A 202 -11.02 -10.45 4.63
C ASN A 202 -10.10 -11.37 3.82
N HIS A 203 -9.77 -11.01 2.57
CA HIS A 203 -8.84 -11.79 1.75
C HIS A 203 -7.45 -11.85 2.38
N THR A 204 -6.97 -10.75 2.93
CA THR A 204 -5.69 -10.73 3.66
C THR A 204 -5.70 -11.68 4.86
N LYS A 205 -6.83 -11.75 5.58
CA LYS A 205 -6.99 -12.70 6.70
C LYS A 205 -6.97 -14.14 6.20
N GLU A 206 -7.66 -14.45 5.10
CA GLU A 206 -7.67 -15.78 4.50
C GLU A 206 -6.27 -16.21 4.09
N ASP A 207 -5.49 -15.35 3.45
CA ASP A 207 -4.12 -15.66 3.01
C ASP A 207 -3.16 -15.81 4.19
N ILE A 208 -3.13 -14.85 5.10
CA ILE A 208 -2.13 -14.82 6.18
C ILE A 208 -2.48 -15.78 7.30
N VAL A 209 -3.72 -15.76 7.79
CA VAL A 209 -4.16 -16.61 8.89
C VAL A 209 -4.49 -18.01 8.40
N GLY A 210 -5.09 -18.14 7.21
CA GLY A 210 -5.54 -19.41 6.65
C GLY A 210 -4.47 -20.21 5.91
N VAL A 211 -3.42 -19.57 5.38
CA VAL A 211 -2.37 -20.23 4.60
C VAL A 211 -1.00 -20.05 5.25
N TRP A 212 -0.53 -18.82 5.40
CA TRP A 212 0.84 -18.53 5.85
C TRP A 212 1.13 -19.02 7.27
N LYS A 213 0.21 -18.75 8.21
CA LYS A 213 0.37 -19.17 9.59
C LYS A 213 0.47 -20.70 9.73
N PRO A 214 -0.46 -21.51 9.14
CA PRO A 214 -0.34 -22.96 9.17
C PRO A 214 0.95 -23.49 8.55
N GLU A 215 1.43 -22.93 7.45
CA GLU A 215 2.68 -23.35 6.81
C GLU A 215 3.90 -23.04 7.69
N MET A 216 3.92 -21.92 8.41
CA MET A 216 4.96 -21.62 9.39
C MET A 216 4.94 -22.60 10.58
N GLU A 217 3.75 -22.91 11.08
CA GLU A 217 3.57 -23.89 12.17
C GLU A 217 4.00 -25.30 11.74
N LYS A 218 3.66 -25.72 10.53
CA LYS A 218 4.10 -26.97 9.93
C LYS A 218 5.62 -27.04 9.75
N ALA A 219 6.27 -25.89 9.49
CA ALA A 219 7.72 -25.80 9.42
C ALA A 219 8.41 -25.79 10.80
N GLY A 220 7.63 -25.80 11.89
CA GLY A 220 8.13 -25.92 13.27
C GLY A 220 8.28 -24.59 14.00
N TYR A 221 7.76 -23.49 13.48
CA TYR A 221 7.79 -22.19 14.13
C TYR A 221 6.50 -21.92 14.92
N GLN A 222 6.61 -21.25 16.06
CA GLN A 222 5.45 -20.63 16.69
C GLN A 222 5.07 -19.40 15.86
N ALA A 223 3.88 -19.38 15.26
CA ALA A 223 3.46 -18.31 14.36
C ALA A 223 2.40 -17.40 15.00
N ASN A 224 2.72 -16.13 15.12
CA ASN A 224 1.80 -15.07 15.50
C ASN A 224 1.42 -14.25 14.26
N VAL A 225 0.28 -13.57 14.34
CA VAL A 225 -0.20 -12.68 13.28
C VAL A 225 -0.58 -11.34 13.88
N ARG A 226 -0.05 -10.25 13.32
CA ARG A 226 -0.45 -8.87 13.62
C ARG A 226 -1.17 -8.32 12.40
N MET A 227 -2.50 -8.33 12.43
CA MET A 227 -3.35 -7.85 11.34
C MET A 227 -3.51 -6.32 11.41
N GLN A 228 -2.48 -5.60 10.96
CA GLN A 228 -2.46 -4.15 10.91
C GLN A 228 -2.09 -3.69 9.49
N GLY A 229 -2.95 -2.89 8.86
CA GLY A 229 -2.65 -2.27 7.57
C GLY A 229 -1.67 -1.11 7.72
N LEU A 230 -0.83 -0.91 6.71
CA LEU A 230 0.11 0.22 6.70
C LEU A 230 -0.60 1.58 6.80
N GLY A 231 -1.83 1.68 6.24
CA GLY A 231 -2.64 2.89 6.32
C GLY A 231 -3.09 3.28 7.73
N GLU A 232 -3.00 2.36 8.71
CA GLU A 232 -3.26 2.65 10.11
C GLU A 232 -2.09 3.38 10.80
N GLN A 233 -0.90 3.35 10.20
CA GLN A 233 0.31 3.95 10.78
C GLN A 233 0.46 5.41 10.37
N PRO A 234 0.46 6.37 11.32
CA PRO A 234 0.62 7.80 11.01
C PRO A 234 1.89 8.12 10.22
N ALA A 235 3.00 7.44 10.53
CA ALA A 235 4.27 7.64 9.83
C ALA A 235 4.19 7.24 8.34
N ILE A 236 3.48 6.17 7.99
CA ILE A 236 3.23 5.79 6.60
C ILE A 236 2.33 6.80 5.89
N ARG A 237 1.25 7.25 6.54
CA ARG A 237 0.36 8.26 5.96
C ARG A 237 1.10 9.57 5.67
N LYS A 238 2.02 9.96 6.56
CA LYS A 238 2.87 11.13 6.36
C LYS A 238 3.71 11.04 5.08
N LEU A 239 4.22 9.86 4.72
CA LEU A 239 4.98 9.67 3.47
C LEU A 239 4.12 9.99 2.23
N TYR A 240 2.84 9.62 2.23
CA TYR A 240 1.94 10.02 1.14
C TYR A 240 1.75 11.55 1.09
N MET A 241 1.67 12.24 2.23
CA MET A 241 1.62 13.70 2.25
C MET A 241 2.91 14.32 1.70
N GLU A 242 4.08 13.77 2.02
CA GLU A 242 5.37 14.18 1.44
C GLU A 242 5.42 13.96 -0.08
N HIS A 243 4.83 12.87 -0.61
CA HIS A 243 4.71 12.64 -2.05
C HIS A 243 3.82 13.69 -2.72
N ILE A 244 2.71 14.10 -2.07
CA ILE A 244 1.87 15.21 -2.57
C ILE A 244 2.65 16.52 -2.58
N GLU A 245 3.39 16.84 -1.52
CA GLU A 245 4.23 18.04 -1.45
C GLU A 245 5.27 18.07 -2.59
N ALA A 246 5.83 16.93 -2.94
CA ALA A 246 6.78 16.82 -4.05
C ALA A 246 6.17 17.20 -5.42
N LEU A 247 4.86 17.04 -5.59
CA LEU A 247 4.15 17.46 -6.83
C LEU A 247 4.00 18.98 -6.94
N LEU A 248 4.18 19.72 -5.85
CA LEU A 248 4.06 21.18 -5.80
C LEU A 248 5.34 21.90 -6.26
N LYS A 249 6.44 21.16 -6.34
CA LYS A 249 7.74 21.64 -6.83
C LYS A 249 7.83 21.46 -8.34
#